data_76c66b00e2e724c0e3f476eb7aa51c74
#
_entry.id   76c66b00e2e724c0e3f476eb7aa51c74
#
_cell.length_a   1.000
_cell.length_b   1.000
_cell.length_c   1.000
_cell.angle_alpha   90.00
_cell.angle_beta   90.00
_cell.angle_gamma   90.00
#
_symmetry.space_group_name_H-M   'P 1'
#
loop_
_entity.id
_entity.type
_entity.pdbx_description
1 polymer ?
#
loop_
_entity_poly.entity_id
_entity_poly.type
_entity_poly.pdbx_seq_one_letter_code
_entity_poly.pdbx_strand_id
1 'polypeptide(L)'
;MNKGNQKKHLPYHSLIDKKCMKSMISNFPNAEFASESFRKINNFLLAEGLDGDNTLFASSICVDEINHHDHSLATQMKNYWGECFYMGGLGGIPFIGSVGYGAFSAHVP
;
A
#
# COMPACT_ATOMS: atom_id res chain seq x y z
N MET A 1 20.91 16.97 18.35
CA MET A 1 19.90 16.28 17.57
C MET A 1 18.61 16.14 18.36
N ASN A 2 17.50 16.42 17.75
CA ASN A 2 16.21 16.35 18.43
C ASN A 2 15.74 14.89 18.51
N LYS A 3 15.69 14.36 19.73
CA LYS A 3 15.24 12.98 19.99
C LYS A 3 13.78 12.73 19.59
N GLY A 4 12.96 13.78 19.58
CA GLY A 4 11.56 13.65 19.15
C GLY A 4 11.39 13.17 17.71
N ASN A 5 12.36 13.43 16.84
CA ASN A 5 12.32 12.97 15.47
C ASN A 5 12.48 11.47 15.33
N GLN A 6 13.07 10.82 16.31
CA GLN A 6 13.25 9.36 16.28
C GLN A 6 11.95 8.61 16.38
N LYS A 7 10.92 9.20 17.00
CA LYS A 7 9.58 8.58 17.09
C LYS A 7 8.93 8.36 15.74
N LYS A 8 9.31 9.15 14.73
CA LYS A 8 8.80 9.02 13.37
C LYS A 8 9.24 7.73 12.69
N HIS A 9 10.27 7.10 13.21
CA HIS A 9 10.83 5.88 12.64
C HIS A 9 10.44 4.62 13.39
N LEU A 10 9.55 4.74 14.37
CA LEU A 10 9.02 3.56 15.06
C LEU A 10 8.19 2.72 14.11
N PRO A 11 8.24 1.40 14.25
CA PRO A 11 7.37 0.53 13.47
C PRO A 11 5.90 0.90 13.65
N TYR A 12 5.13 0.77 12.60
CA TYR A 12 3.73 1.18 12.59
C TYR A 12 2.93 0.60 13.75
N HIS A 13 3.07 -0.70 14.01
CA HIS A 13 2.33 -1.37 15.07
C HIS A 13 2.68 -0.89 16.48
N SER A 14 3.87 -0.32 16.70
CA SER A 14 4.25 0.20 18.00
C SER A 14 3.69 1.60 18.25
N LEU A 15 3.10 2.25 17.23
CA LEU A 15 2.43 3.53 17.38
C LEU A 15 0.97 3.37 17.82
N ILE A 16 0.45 2.15 17.79
CA ILE A 16 -0.93 1.85 18.13
C ILE A 16 -0.98 1.18 19.49
N ASP A 17 -1.42 1.89 20.51
CA ASP A 17 -1.65 1.30 21.82
C ASP A 17 -2.98 0.54 21.88
N LYS A 18 -3.20 -0.20 22.98
CA LYS A 18 -4.40 -1.02 23.14
C LYS A 18 -5.67 -0.20 23.13
N LYS A 19 -5.63 1.03 23.67
CA LYS A 19 -6.79 1.91 23.72
C LYS A 19 -7.17 2.39 22.32
N CYS A 20 -6.19 2.82 21.54
CA CYS A 20 -6.41 3.23 20.14
C CYS A 20 -6.93 2.07 19.31
N MET A 21 -6.38 0.89 19.46
CA MET A 21 -6.82 -0.31 18.76
C MET A 21 -8.27 -0.68 19.11
N LYS A 22 -8.62 -0.61 20.38
CA LYS A 22 -9.99 -0.87 20.83
C LYS A 22 -10.98 0.12 20.24
N SER A 23 -10.61 1.41 20.21
CA SER A 23 -11.42 2.46 19.60
C SER A 23 -11.58 2.25 18.10
N MET A 24 -10.51 1.89 17.43
CA MET A 24 -10.53 1.59 15.99
C MET A 24 -11.49 0.44 15.67
N ILE A 25 -11.39 -0.66 16.37
CA ILE A 25 -12.23 -1.84 16.14
C ILE A 25 -13.69 -1.51 16.45
N SER A 26 -13.96 -0.70 17.48
CA SER A 26 -15.31 -0.29 17.83
C SER A 26 -15.95 0.54 16.73
N ASN A 27 -15.21 1.47 16.12
CA ASN A 27 -15.72 2.35 15.06
C ASN A 27 -15.67 1.72 13.67
N PHE A 28 -14.72 0.82 13.46
CA PHE A 28 -14.49 0.16 12.17
C PHE A 28 -14.34 -1.35 12.41
N PRO A 29 -15.45 -2.06 12.65
CA PRO A 29 -15.37 -3.48 13.04
C PRO A 29 -14.77 -4.39 11.97
N ASN A 30 -14.75 -3.96 10.71
CA ASN A 30 -14.15 -4.72 9.61
C ASN A 30 -12.71 -4.33 9.32
N ALA A 31 -12.13 -3.44 10.12
CA ALA A 31 -10.74 -3.05 9.96
C ALA A 31 -9.81 -4.23 10.30
N GLU A 32 -8.74 -4.38 9.51
CA GLU A 32 -7.74 -5.42 9.73
C GLU A 32 -6.36 -4.88 9.43
N PHE A 33 -5.33 -5.57 9.90
CA PHE A 33 -3.96 -5.20 9.56
C PHE A 33 -3.68 -5.41 8.07
N ALA A 34 -2.79 -4.58 7.53
CA ALA A 34 -2.42 -4.65 6.12
C ALA A 34 -1.89 -6.02 5.71
N SER A 35 -1.18 -6.70 6.60
CA SER A 35 -0.69 -8.06 6.33
C SER A 35 -1.81 -9.06 6.10
N GLU A 36 -2.91 -8.90 6.82
CA GLU A 36 -4.08 -9.77 6.65
C GLU A 36 -4.79 -9.47 5.34
N SER A 37 -4.98 -8.19 5.02
CA SER A 37 -5.55 -7.78 3.74
C SER A 37 -4.68 -8.23 2.58
N PHE A 38 -3.37 -8.10 2.70
CA PHE A 38 -2.42 -8.57 1.69
C PHE A 38 -2.57 -10.07 1.44
N ARG A 39 -2.64 -10.85 2.51
CA ARG A 39 -2.80 -12.30 2.40
C ARG A 39 -4.06 -12.68 1.65
N LYS A 40 -5.18 -12.05 1.99
CA LYS A 40 -6.46 -12.31 1.34
C LYS A 40 -6.45 -11.94 -0.14
N ILE A 41 -5.95 -10.75 -0.45
CA ILE A 41 -5.86 -10.26 -1.83
C ILE A 41 -4.95 -11.18 -2.64
N ASN A 42 -3.79 -11.49 -2.08
CA ASN A 42 -2.80 -12.32 -2.76
C ASN A 42 -3.33 -13.71 -3.07
N ASN A 43 -3.97 -14.35 -2.09
CA ASN A 43 -4.58 -15.65 -2.28
C ASN A 43 -5.66 -15.62 -3.37
N PHE A 44 -6.46 -14.57 -3.41
CA PHE A 44 -7.47 -14.40 -4.44
C PHE A 44 -6.82 -14.28 -5.82
N LEU A 45 -5.82 -13.43 -5.96
CA LEU A 45 -5.17 -13.21 -7.25
C LEU A 45 -4.46 -14.46 -7.75
N LEU A 46 -3.77 -15.16 -6.88
CA LEU A 46 -3.09 -16.42 -7.24
C LEU A 46 -4.10 -17.50 -7.67
N ALA A 47 -5.25 -17.56 -6.99
CA ALA A 47 -6.32 -18.49 -7.37
C ALA A 47 -6.91 -18.17 -8.75
N GLU A 48 -6.87 -16.89 -9.16
CA GLU A 48 -7.28 -16.47 -10.50
C GLU A 48 -6.21 -16.71 -11.57
N GLY A 49 -5.07 -17.26 -11.20
CA GLY A 49 -3.99 -17.56 -12.14
C GLY A 49 -3.04 -16.39 -12.40
N LEU A 50 -3.12 -15.35 -11.58
CA LEU A 50 -2.23 -14.18 -11.69
C LEU A 50 -1.01 -14.38 -10.79
N ASP A 51 0.17 -14.09 -11.32
CA ASP A 51 1.41 -14.15 -10.56
C ASP A 51 2.38 -13.06 -11.00
N GLY A 52 3.54 -12.99 -10.36
CA GLY A 52 4.54 -11.97 -10.64
C GLY A 52 5.15 -12.04 -12.04
N ASP A 53 5.06 -13.20 -12.69
CA ASP A 53 5.63 -13.39 -14.03
C ASP A 53 4.67 -12.97 -15.14
N ASN A 54 3.37 -13.04 -14.89
CA ASN A 54 2.36 -12.75 -15.91
C ASN A 54 1.56 -11.46 -15.64
N THR A 55 1.85 -10.75 -14.54
CA THR A 55 1.03 -9.63 -14.11
C THR A 55 1.90 -8.44 -13.74
N LEU A 56 1.55 -7.27 -14.27
CA LEU A 56 2.16 -6.01 -13.88
C LEU A 56 1.34 -5.39 -12.74
N PHE A 57 2.05 -4.82 -11.79
CA PHE A 57 1.42 -4.17 -10.65
C PHE A 57 1.47 -2.64 -10.81
N ALA A 58 0.31 -2.02 -10.69
CA ALA A 58 0.20 -0.57 -10.64
C ALA A 58 -0.65 -0.18 -9.44
N SER A 59 -0.33 0.95 -8.84
CA SER A 59 -1.09 1.45 -7.70
C SER A 59 -1.52 2.89 -7.89
N SER A 60 -2.68 3.21 -7.35
CA SER A 60 -3.21 4.56 -7.30
C SER A 60 -3.69 4.82 -5.87
N ILE A 61 -2.74 5.16 -5.01
CA ILE A 61 -2.99 5.41 -3.59
C ILE A 61 -2.56 6.82 -3.23
N CYS A 62 -3.05 7.34 -2.11
CA CYS A 62 -2.66 8.65 -1.64
C CYS A 62 -1.15 8.73 -1.43
N VAL A 63 -0.55 9.87 -1.79
CA VAL A 63 0.89 10.10 -1.64
C VAL A 63 1.32 10.27 -0.19
N ASP A 64 0.39 10.29 0.74
CA ASP A 64 0.69 10.41 2.17
C ASP A 64 1.67 9.31 2.59
N GLU A 65 2.68 9.68 3.36
CA GLU A 65 3.76 8.77 3.75
C GLU A 65 3.27 7.53 4.50
N ILE A 66 2.11 7.59 5.14
CA ILE A 66 1.55 6.45 5.86
C ILE A 66 1.27 5.27 4.93
N ASN A 67 1.00 5.54 3.67
CA ASN A 67 0.75 4.50 2.67
C ASN A 67 2.04 3.90 2.10
N HIS A 68 3.18 4.50 2.42
CA HIS A 68 4.50 4.07 1.94
C HIS A 68 5.37 3.49 3.07
N HIS A 69 4.77 3.27 4.22
CA HIS A 69 5.41 2.63 5.35
C HIS A 69 5.68 1.15 5.04
N ASP A 70 6.73 0.59 5.63
CA ASP A 70 7.15 -0.80 5.39
C ASP A 70 6.04 -1.83 5.61
N HIS A 71 5.11 -1.53 6.51
CA HIS A 71 3.99 -2.40 6.85
C HIS A 71 2.70 -2.04 6.12
N SER A 72 2.72 -1.06 5.23
CA SER A 72 1.53 -0.68 4.47
C SER A 72 1.18 -1.76 3.44
N LEU A 73 -0.09 -1.84 3.10
CA LEU A 73 -0.56 -2.78 2.09
C LEU A 73 0.14 -2.55 0.75
N ALA A 74 0.28 -1.30 0.34
CA ALA A 74 0.91 -0.95 -0.93
C ALA A 74 2.37 -1.44 -0.98
N THR A 75 3.12 -1.27 0.11
CA THR A 75 4.51 -1.72 0.18
C THR A 75 4.59 -3.25 0.11
N GLN A 76 3.71 -3.94 0.81
CA GLN A 76 3.68 -5.40 0.76
C GLN A 76 3.33 -5.92 -0.64
N MET A 77 2.37 -5.30 -1.30
CA MET A 77 2.00 -5.63 -2.67
C MET A 77 3.16 -5.40 -3.63
N LYS A 78 3.82 -4.25 -3.52
CA LYS A 78 4.97 -3.91 -4.35
C LYS A 78 6.12 -4.91 -4.18
N ASN A 79 6.40 -5.28 -2.93
CA ASN A 79 7.50 -6.21 -2.65
C ASN A 79 7.24 -7.61 -3.19
N TYR A 80 6.00 -8.04 -3.18
CA TYR A 80 5.63 -9.36 -3.67
C TYR A 80 5.49 -9.40 -5.20
N TRP A 81 4.81 -8.40 -5.78
CA TRP A 81 4.46 -8.39 -7.22
C TRP A 81 5.54 -7.74 -8.09
N GLY A 82 6.56 -7.13 -7.48
CA GLY A 82 7.62 -6.47 -8.19
C GLY A 82 7.39 -4.97 -8.30
N GLU A 83 8.00 -4.34 -9.28
CA GLU A 83 7.90 -2.90 -9.42
C GLU A 83 6.48 -2.45 -9.73
N CYS A 84 6.08 -1.41 -9.01
CA CYS A 84 4.78 -0.82 -9.14
C CYS A 84 4.85 0.41 -10.05
N PHE A 85 3.94 0.51 -10.99
CA PHE A 85 3.72 1.76 -11.71
C PHE A 85 2.82 2.64 -10.85
N TYR A 86 3.36 3.72 -10.32
CA TYR A 86 2.67 4.56 -9.36
C TYR A 86 1.95 5.71 -10.06
N MET A 87 0.65 5.84 -9.82
CA MET A 87 -0.20 6.86 -10.47
C MET A 87 -0.92 7.76 -9.48
N GLY A 88 -0.78 7.52 -8.19
CA GLY A 88 -1.60 8.20 -7.19
C GLY A 88 -1.12 9.59 -6.86
N GLY A 89 -2.05 10.53 -6.73
CA GLY A 89 -1.85 11.83 -6.12
C GLY A 89 -2.47 11.88 -4.73
N LEU A 90 -2.80 13.08 -4.25
CA LEU A 90 -3.50 13.24 -2.98
C LEU A 90 -4.87 12.54 -3.05
N GLY A 91 -5.19 11.79 -2.00
CA GLY A 91 -6.43 11.01 -1.93
C GLY A 91 -6.47 9.80 -2.86
N GLY A 92 -5.36 9.45 -3.48
CA GLY A 92 -5.28 8.30 -4.37
C GLY A 92 -5.85 8.54 -5.77
N ILE A 93 -6.13 9.79 -6.13
CA ILE A 93 -6.64 10.12 -7.46
C ILE A 93 -5.54 9.86 -8.48
N PRO A 94 -5.81 9.10 -9.58
CA PRO A 94 -4.84 8.89 -10.64
C PRO A 94 -4.40 10.24 -11.23
N PHE A 95 -3.09 10.47 -11.25
CA PHE A 95 -2.54 11.72 -11.74
C PHE A 95 -1.48 11.40 -12.78
N ILE A 96 -1.89 11.40 -14.04
CA ILE A 96 -1.04 11.06 -15.17
C ILE A 96 -1.10 12.17 -16.20
N GLY A 97 0.05 12.84 -16.44
CA GLY A 97 0.18 13.74 -17.59
C GLY A 97 0.38 12.94 -18.89
N SER A 98 0.42 13.64 -20.02
CA SER A 98 0.58 13.01 -21.33
C SER A 98 1.83 12.15 -21.42
N VAL A 99 2.94 12.59 -20.86
CA VAL A 99 4.20 11.83 -20.85
C VAL A 99 4.07 10.58 -19.97
N GLY A 100 3.46 10.73 -18.78
CA GLY A 100 3.22 9.60 -17.89
C GLY A 100 2.29 8.57 -18.50
N TYR A 101 1.26 9.00 -19.22
CA TYR A 101 0.35 8.10 -19.92
C TYR A 101 1.09 7.31 -20.99
N GLY A 102 1.96 7.97 -21.77
CA GLY A 102 2.77 7.28 -22.76
C GLY A 102 3.69 6.23 -22.14
N ALA A 103 4.34 6.56 -21.02
CA ALA A 103 5.20 5.62 -20.32
C ALA A 103 4.40 4.43 -19.77
N PHE A 104 3.25 4.68 -19.20
CA PHE A 104 2.36 3.61 -18.70
C PHE A 104 1.91 2.70 -19.84
N SER A 105 1.45 3.28 -20.95
CA SER A 105 0.96 2.52 -22.11
C SER A 105 2.04 1.65 -22.73
N ALA A 106 3.31 2.05 -22.64
CA ALA A 106 4.42 1.28 -23.16
C ALA A 106 4.69 0.00 -22.36
N HIS A 107 4.21 -0.07 -21.11
CA HIS A 107 4.39 -1.23 -20.23
C HIS A 107 3.19 -2.19 -20.25
N VAL A 108 2.08 -1.77 -20.83
CA VAL A 108 0.87 -2.59 -20.89
C VAL A 108 0.80 -3.24 -22.27
N PRO A 109 0.74 -4.58 -22.33
CA PRO A 109 0.64 -5.29 -23.60
C PRO A 109 -0.65 -5.01 -24.36
#